data_8a4cf6aea64c0664023423e1be506476
#
_entry.id   8a4cf6aea64c0664023423e1be506476
#
_cell.length_a   1.000
_cell.length_b   1.000
_cell.length_c   1.000
_cell.angle_alpha   90.00
_cell.angle_beta   90.00
_cell.angle_gamma   90.00
#
_symmetry.space_group_name_H-M   'P 1'
#
loop_
_entity.id
_entity.type
_entity.pdbx_description
1 polymer ?
#
loop_
_entity_poly.entity_id
_entity_poly.type
_entity_poly.pdbx_seq_one_letter_code
_entity_poly.pdbx_strand_id
1 'polypeptide(L)'
;MREDKRAALRCTVTILCVLFFVERYLAEDKSTGELHAFSIKGDDWSQRVGSELSQAQEKSIAVHAPNPHPESSNMTDEEHKTGIETIRGSIAAGQMYQVNLGRWWRGQLNEHPRVIFQRLCATNPAPFSAYMHSEDLGLALVSSSPESLLQCDGVQLRTTPIKGTRPRGETPQKELRLRKKMINDEKERAEHRMLVDLMRNDL
;
A
#
# COMPACT_ATOMS: atom_id res chain seq x y z
N MET A 1 27.26 8.89 -40.65
CA MET A 1 26.89 7.58 -40.13
C MET A 1 26.60 7.75 -38.63
N ARG A 2 25.35 8.03 -38.28
CA ARG A 2 24.94 8.17 -36.89
C ARG A 2 24.35 6.84 -36.48
N GLU A 3 25.06 6.09 -35.68
CA GLU A 3 24.54 4.86 -35.06
C GLU A 3 23.40 5.21 -34.10
N ASP A 4 22.25 4.72 -34.43
CA ASP A 4 21.00 4.79 -33.65
C ASP A 4 21.12 3.89 -32.42
N LYS A 5 21.61 4.45 -31.30
CA LYS A 5 21.57 3.76 -30.01
C LYS A 5 20.17 3.83 -29.43
N ARG A 6 19.21 3.22 -30.11
CA ARG A 6 17.98 2.77 -29.47
C ARG A 6 18.29 1.53 -28.65
N ALA A 7 18.80 1.71 -27.44
CA ALA A 7 18.73 0.68 -26.43
C ALA A 7 17.25 0.34 -26.24
N ALA A 8 16.85 -0.75 -26.86
CA ALA A 8 15.52 -1.32 -26.66
C ALA A 8 15.40 -1.63 -25.17
N LEU A 9 14.69 -0.77 -24.43
CA LEU A 9 14.11 -1.15 -23.17
C LEU A 9 13.18 -2.33 -23.46
N ARG A 10 13.73 -3.53 -23.34
CA ARG A 10 12.91 -4.74 -23.22
C ARG A 10 12.28 -4.71 -21.83
N CYS A 11 11.28 -3.86 -21.68
CA CYS A 11 10.34 -3.97 -20.58
C CYS A 11 9.51 -5.21 -20.92
N THR A 12 9.92 -6.35 -20.38
CA THR A 12 9.10 -7.56 -20.42
C THR A 12 8.00 -7.35 -19.39
N VAL A 13 7.02 -6.48 -19.68
CA VAL A 13 5.79 -6.40 -18.91
C VAL A 13 4.98 -7.63 -19.30
N THR A 14 5.15 -8.68 -18.55
CA THR A 14 4.47 -9.95 -18.81
C THR A 14 3.00 -9.90 -18.36
N ILE A 15 2.66 -9.02 -17.40
CA ILE A 15 1.32 -8.90 -16.82
C ILE A 15 0.97 -7.43 -16.70
N LEU A 16 -0.04 -6.98 -17.47
CA LEU A 16 -0.56 -5.61 -17.41
C LEU A 16 -1.70 -5.45 -16.40
N CYS A 17 -2.49 -6.51 -16.20
CA CYS A 17 -3.62 -6.50 -15.29
C CYS A 17 -3.93 -7.91 -14.82
N VAL A 18 -4.29 -8.03 -13.55
CA VAL A 18 -4.82 -9.27 -12.95
C VAL A 18 -6.14 -8.94 -12.29
N LEU A 19 -7.19 -9.68 -12.66
CA LEU A 19 -8.51 -9.56 -12.07
C LEU A 19 -8.85 -10.85 -11.33
N PHE A 20 -9.27 -10.71 -10.08
CA PHE A 20 -9.79 -11.82 -9.28
C PHE A 20 -11.32 -11.73 -9.25
N PHE A 21 -11.99 -12.78 -9.72
CA PHE A 21 -13.42 -12.91 -9.52
C PHE A 21 -13.68 -13.68 -8.23
N VAL A 22 -14.11 -12.97 -7.20
CA VAL A 22 -14.31 -13.54 -5.86
C VAL A 22 -15.73 -14.08 -5.74
N GLU A 23 -15.86 -15.39 -5.71
CA GLU A 23 -17.14 -16.09 -5.58
C GLU A 23 -17.53 -16.39 -4.12
N ARG A 24 -16.53 -16.44 -3.24
CA ARG A 24 -16.67 -16.73 -1.81
C ARG A 24 -15.72 -15.89 -1.02
N TYR A 25 -16.17 -15.28 0.07
CA TYR A 25 -15.30 -14.49 0.93
C TYR A 25 -15.77 -14.48 2.38
N LEU A 26 -14.82 -14.16 3.25
CA LEU A 26 -15.07 -13.87 4.66
C LEU A 26 -14.92 -12.36 4.87
N ALA A 27 -15.82 -11.79 5.63
CA ALA A 27 -15.73 -10.41 6.09
C ALA A 27 -15.73 -10.38 7.62
N GLU A 28 -14.85 -9.59 8.20
CA GLU A 28 -14.80 -9.34 9.64
C GLU A 28 -15.28 -7.91 9.91
N ASP A 29 -16.28 -7.77 10.75
CA ASP A 29 -16.62 -6.48 11.33
C ASP A 29 -15.61 -6.14 12.42
N LYS A 30 -14.75 -5.17 12.14
CA LYS A 30 -13.69 -4.75 13.07
C LYS A 30 -14.20 -4.10 14.36
N SER A 31 -15.47 -3.67 14.40
CA SER A 31 -16.07 -3.07 15.60
C SER A 31 -16.61 -4.11 16.55
N THR A 32 -17.14 -5.21 16.03
CA THR A 32 -17.74 -6.31 16.81
C THR A 32 -16.84 -7.54 16.88
N GLY A 33 -15.91 -7.73 15.94
CA GLY A 33 -15.13 -8.95 15.76
C GLY A 33 -15.91 -10.09 15.09
N GLU A 34 -17.14 -9.82 14.63
CA GLU A 34 -17.96 -10.83 13.97
C GLU A 34 -17.42 -11.17 12.58
N LEU A 35 -17.39 -12.47 12.26
CA LEU A 35 -17.02 -12.99 10.96
C LEU A 35 -18.26 -13.39 10.17
N HIS A 36 -18.36 -12.90 8.95
CA HIS A 36 -19.42 -13.21 8.01
C HIS A 36 -18.87 -13.95 6.80
N ALA A 37 -19.49 -15.06 6.43
CA ALA A 37 -19.15 -15.85 5.25
C ALA A 37 -20.17 -15.64 4.15
N PHE A 38 -19.69 -15.29 2.95
CA PHE A 38 -20.52 -15.02 1.78
C PHE A 38 -20.16 -15.95 0.62
N SER A 39 -21.18 -16.49 -0.05
CA SER A 39 -21.02 -17.26 -1.30
C SER A 39 -22.08 -16.84 -2.31
N ILE A 40 -21.68 -16.59 -3.55
CA ILE A 40 -22.59 -16.35 -4.68
C ILE A 40 -22.93 -17.64 -5.44
N LYS A 41 -22.34 -18.77 -5.05
CA LYS A 41 -22.55 -20.08 -5.70
C LYS A 41 -23.85 -20.77 -5.28
N GLY A 42 -24.51 -20.31 -4.22
CA GLY A 42 -25.73 -20.95 -3.70
C GLY A 42 -25.47 -22.32 -3.05
N ASP A 43 -24.22 -22.57 -2.63
CA ASP A 43 -23.79 -23.81 -1.97
C ASP A 43 -23.74 -23.67 -0.44
N ASP A 44 -23.44 -24.77 0.25
CA ASP A 44 -23.32 -24.86 1.71
C ASP A 44 -21.98 -24.34 2.26
N TRP A 45 -21.13 -23.77 1.41
CA TRP A 45 -19.76 -23.35 1.79
C TRP A 45 -19.75 -22.39 3.00
N SER A 46 -20.66 -21.42 3.03
CA SER A 46 -20.72 -20.44 4.12
C SER A 46 -21.03 -21.10 5.47
N GLN A 47 -21.87 -22.13 5.48
CA GLN A 47 -22.22 -22.88 6.69
C GLN A 47 -21.05 -23.76 7.16
N ARG A 48 -20.38 -24.46 6.23
CA ARG A 48 -19.21 -25.29 6.54
C ARG A 48 -18.07 -24.47 7.11
N VAL A 49 -17.73 -23.35 6.46
CA VAL A 49 -16.67 -22.45 6.92
C VAL A 49 -16.98 -21.84 8.28
N GLY A 50 -18.24 -21.50 8.55
CA GLY A 50 -18.67 -21.04 9.88
C GLY A 50 -18.36 -22.08 10.97
N SER A 51 -18.63 -23.37 10.71
CA SER A 51 -18.29 -24.47 11.61
C SER A 51 -16.78 -24.65 11.79
N GLU A 52 -16.01 -24.58 10.71
CA GLU A 52 -14.55 -24.70 10.75
C GLU A 52 -13.90 -23.54 11.52
N LEU A 53 -14.36 -22.31 11.31
CA LEU A 53 -13.85 -21.13 12.01
C LEU A 53 -14.15 -21.16 13.51
N SER A 54 -15.32 -21.69 13.91
CA SER A 54 -15.66 -21.84 15.34
C SER A 54 -14.75 -22.83 16.08
N GLN A 55 -14.11 -23.74 15.34
CA GLN A 55 -13.16 -24.74 15.88
C GLN A 55 -11.70 -24.32 15.68
N ALA A 56 -11.46 -23.25 14.90
CA ALA A 56 -10.10 -22.78 14.61
C ALA A 56 -9.43 -22.23 15.89
N GLN A 57 -8.21 -22.69 16.15
CA GLN A 57 -7.39 -22.13 17.20
C GLN A 57 -6.52 -21.00 16.64
N GLU A 58 -6.43 -19.90 17.38
CA GLU A 58 -5.52 -18.82 17.08
C GLU A 58 -4.06 -19.33 17.17
N LYS A 59 -3.36 -19.33 16.06
CA LYS A 59 -1.93 -19.68 16.04
C LYS A 59 -1.11 -18.39 16.06
N SER A 60 -0.37 -18.20 17.13
CA SER A 60 0.66 -17.16 17.19
C SER A 60 1.73 -17.44 16.13
N ILE A 61 2.00 -16.45 15.30
CA ILE A 61 3.08 -16.53 14.33
C ILE A 61 4.30 -15.87 14.94
N ALA A 62 5.37 -16.65 15.06
CA ALA A 62 6.66 -16.11 15.49
C ALA A 62 7.14 -15.09 14.46
N VAL A 63 7.16 -13.82 14.86
CA VAL A 63 7.65 -12.71 14.03
C VAL A 63 9.17 -12.68 14.14
N HIS A 64 9.85 -13.53 13.38
CA HIS A 64 11.29 -13.39 13.20
C HIS A 64 11.55 -12.34 12.13
N ALA A 65 12.36 -11.34 12.46
CA ALA A 65 12.79 -10.39 11.45
C ALA A 65 13.67 -11.12 10.42
N PRO A 66 13.31 -11.15 9.14
CA PRO A 66 14.26 -11.60 8.14
C PRO A 66 15.40 -10.60 8.12
N ASN A 67 16.55 -11.05 7.73
CA ASN A 67 17.65 -10.17 7.39
C ASN A 67 17.72 -10.07 5.84
N PRO A 68 16.78 -9.35 5.20
CA PRO A 68 16.79 -9.22 3.76
C PRO A 68 17.88 -8.23 3.39
N HIS A 69 18.91 -8.73 2.77
CA HIS A 69 19.86 -7.86 2.08
C HIS A 69 19.36 -7.70 0.65
N PRO A 70 19.00 -6.48 0.21
CA PRO A 70 18.71 -6.25 -1.19
C PRO A 70 19.97 -6.50 -2.01
N GLU A 71 19.84 -7.30 -3.06
CA GLU A 71 20.94 -7.65 -3.94
C GLU A 71 21.22 -6.53 -4.95
N SER A 72 20.20 -5.77 -5.31
CA SER A 72 20.31 -4.67 -6.28
C SER A 72 19.23 -3.62 -6.09
N SER A 73 19.51 -2.43 -6.62
CA SER A 73 18.58 -1.31 -6.72
C SER A 73 18.62 -0.73 -8.13
N ASN A 74 17.57 -0.02 -8.53
CA ASN A 74 17.52 0.69 -9.81
C ASN A 74 18.39 1.95 -9.85
N MET A 75 18.83 2.44 -8.69
CA MET A 75 19.72 3.61 -8.60
C MET A 75 20.54 3.57 -7.30
N THR A 76 21.70 4.19 -7.35
CA THR A 76 22.56 4.40 -6.20
C THR A 76 22.02 5.51 -5.29
N ASP A 77 22.61 5.67 -4.12
CA ASP A 77 22.28 6.77 -3.21
C ASP A 77 22.59 8.14 -3.83
N GLU A 78 23.70 8.25 -4.56
CA GLU A 78 24.11 9.50 -5.21
C GLU A 78 23.18 9.85 -6.39
N GLU A 79 22.80 8.88 -7.21
CA GLU A 79 21.83 9.09 -8.29
C GLU A 79 20.47 9.52 -7.74
N HIS A 80 20.02 8.94 -6.61
CA HIS A 80 18.79 9.33 -5.95
C HIS A 80 18.85 10.77 -5.42
N LYS A 81 19.93 11.16 -4.75
CA LYS A 81 20.15 12.54 -4.28
C LYS A 81 20.18 13.54 -5.44
N THR A 82 20.93 13.23 -6.49
CA THR A 82 21.02 14.07 -7.69
C THR A 82 19.65 14.24 -8.36
N GLY A 83 18.87 13.16 -8.43
CA GLY A 83 17.48 13.19 -8.93
C GLY A 83 16.60 14.13 -8.10
N ILE A 84 16.69 14.07 -6.76
CA ILE A 84 15.96 14.97 -5.87
C ILE A 84 16.35 16.43 -6.10
N GLU A 85 17.65 16.76 -6.21
CA GLU A 85 18.11 18.14 -6.45
C GLU A 85 17.61 18.67 -7.80
N THR A 86 17.65 17.84 -8.85
CA THR A 86 17.11 18.19 -10.17
C THR A 86 15.61 18.50 -10.11
N ILE A 87 14.83 17.65 -9.42
CA ILE A 87 13.39 17.86 -9.22
C ILE A 87 13.12 19.15 -8.44
N ARG A 88 13.87 19.41 -7.37
CA ARG A 88 13.74 20.65 -6.59
C ARG A 88 14.00 21.90 -7.44
N GLY A 89 15.02 21.85 -8.32
CA GLY A 89 15.28 22.92 -9.28
C GLY A 89 14.12 23.15 -10.24
N SER A 90 13.54 22.09 -10.78
CA SER A 90 12.41 22.15 -11.70
C SER A 90 11.12 22.67 -11.02
N ILE A 91 10.87 22.30 -9.77
CA ILE A 91 9.75 22.83 -8.96
C ILE A 91 9.97 24.33 -8.71
N ALA A 92 11.18 24.75 -8.31
CA ALA A 92 11.49 26.16 -8.09
C ALA A 92 11.35 27.01 -9.35
N ALA A 93 11.62 26.43 -10.51
CA ALA A 93 11.43 27.07 -11.83
C ALA A 93 9.97 27.06 -12.32
N GLY A 94 9.04 26.47 -11.57
CA GLY A 94 7.64 26.38 -11.95
C GLY A 94 7.34 25.40 -13.09
N GLN A 95 8.29 24.50 -13.41
CA GLN A 95 8.12 23.49 -14.46
C GLN A 95 7.31 22.29 -14.02
N MET A 96 7.28 22.01 -12.72
CA MET A 96 6.55 20.92 -12.11
C MET A 96 6.01 21.38 -10.75
N TYR A 97 4.97 20.69 -10.33
CA TYR A 97 4.28 20.99 -9.09
C TYR A 97 4.65 20.02 -7.96
N GLN A 98 4.62 18.74 -8.27
CA GLN A 98 4.96 17.63 -7.38
C GLN A 98 5.53 16.48 -8.21
N VAL A 99 6.51 15.78 -7.66
CA VAL A 99 7.08 14.59 -8.29
C VAL A 99 7.32 13.51 -7.22
N ASN A 100 6.96 12.28 -7.54
CA ASN A 100 7.32 11.11 -6.77
C ASN A 100 8.53 10.44 -7.43
N LEU A 101 9.68 10.49 -6.79
CA LEU A 101 10.88 9.78 -7.24
C LEU A 101 10.96 8.45 -6.48
N GLY A 102 10.58 7.37 -7.14
CA GLY A 102 10.62 6.03 -6.58
C GLY A 102 11.97 5.36 -6.71
N ARG A 103 12.34 4.61 -5.69
CA ARG A 103 13.48 3.71 -5.69
C ARG A 103 13.01 2.31 -5.33
N TRP A 104 13.45 1.32 -6.07
CA TRP A 104 13.12 -0.07 -5.80
C TRP A 104 14.36 -0.90 -5.53
N TRP A 105 14.17 -1.96 -4.78
CA TRP A 105 15.18 -2.96 -4.49
C TRP A 105 14.70 -4.33 -4.93
N ARG A 106 15.64 -5.14 -5.35
CA ARG A 106 15.41 -6.54 -5.72
C ARG A 106 16.26 -7.41 -4.83
N GLY A 107 15.73 -8.53 -4.41
CA GLY A 107 16.43 -9.53 -3.62
C GLY A 107 15.71 -10.86 -3.70
N GLN A 108 16.32 -11.89 -3.13
CA GLN A 108 15.70 -13.20 -3.01
C GLN A 108 14.85 -13.30 -1.75
N LEU A 109 13.78 -14.04 -1.87
CA LEU A 109 12.86 -14.30 -0.78
C LEU A 109 12.87 -15.79 -0.46
N ASN A 110 13.29 -16.14 0.76
CA ASN A 110 13.38 -17.51 1.24
C ASN A 110 12.16 -17.95 2.08
N GLU A 111 11.14 -17.10 2.14
CA GLU A 111 9.92 -17.32 2.90
C GLU A 111 8.69 -17.19 2.00
N HIS A 112 7.61 -17.88 2.35
CA HIS A 112 6.35 -17.70 1.65
C HIS A 112 5.82 -16.27 1.83
N PRO A 113 5.36 -15.57 0.77
CA PRO A 113 4.94 -14.16 0.83
C PRO A 113 3.87 -13.86 1.89
N ARG A 114 3.01 -14.84 2.22
CA ARG A 114 2.02 -14.72 3.30
C ARG A 114 2.65 -14.47 4.67
N VAL A 115 3.80 -15.10 4.94
CA VAL A 115 4.52 -14.91 6.23
C VAL A 115 5.02 -13.47 6.34
N ILE A 116 5.48 -12.89 5.22
CA ILE A 116 5.90 -11.48 5.16
C ILE A 116 4.71 -10.56 5.40
N PHE A 117 3.57 -10.84 4.76
CA PHE A 117 2.35 -10.06 4.99
C PHE A 117 1.92 -10.07 6.46
N GLN A 118 1.91 -11.24 7.10
CA GLN A 118 1.56 -11.37 8.52
C GLN A 118 2.50 -10.59 9.43
N ARG A 119 3.80 -10.64 9.14
CA ARG A 119 4.81 -9.85 9.85
C ARG A 119 4.62 -8.36 9.64
N LEU A 120 4.34 -7.96 8.40
CA LEU A 120 4.06 -6.56 8.06
C LEU A 120 2.82 -6.04 8.80
N CYS A 121 1.75 -6.82 8.86
CA CYS A 121 0.56 -6.47 9.64
C CYS A 121 0.82 -6.34 11.14
N ALA A 122 1.72 -7.16 11.70
CA ALA A 122 2.08 -7.10 13.11
C ALA A 122 2.98 -5.89 13.46
N THR A 123 3.89 -5.52 12.56
CA THR A 123 4.89 -4.46 12.81
C THR A 123 4.47 -3.09 12.29
N ASN A 124 3.70 -3.06 11.21
CA ASN A 124 3.25 -1.82 10.56
C ASN A 124 1.81 -1.98 10.05
N PRO A 125 0.82 -2.10 10.95
CA PRO A 125 -0.58 -2.24 10.57
C PRO A 125 -1.06 -1.00 9.82
N ALA A 126 -1.73 -1.21 8.68
CA ALA A 126 -2.31 -0.13 7.89
C ALA A 126 -3.73 -0.50 7.43
N PRO A 127 -4.64 0.49 7.33
CA PRO A 127 -6.06 0.24 7.09
C PRO A 127 -6.37 -0.38 5.73
N PHE A 128 -5.49 -0.19 4.74
CA PHE A 128 -5.63 -0.73 3.39
C PHE A 128 -4.54 -1.75 3.06
N SER A 129 -4.12 -2.52 4.06
CA SER A 129 -3.20 -3.64 3.85
C SER A 129 -3.84 -4.71 2.99
N ALA A 130 -3.06 -5.27 2.07
CA ALA A 130 -3.55 -6.29 1.15
C ALA A 130 -2.49 -7.37 0.90
N TYR A 131 -2.98 -8.60 0.79
CA TYR A 131 -2.23 -9.75 0.28
C TYR A 131 -3.00 -10.38 -0.85
N MET A 132 -2.40 -10.45 -2.02
CA MET A 132 -2.94 -11.12 -3.19
C MET A 132 -1.92 -12.14 -3.68
N HIS A 133 -2.39 -13.34 -4.03
CA HIS A 133 -1.53 -14.42 -4.50
C HIS A 133 -2.21 -15.18 -5.61
N SER A 134 -1.47 -15.46 -6.67
CA SER A 134 -1.86 -16.35 -7.76
C SER A 134 -0.75 -17.37 -7.98
N GLU A 135 -1.04 -18.62 -7.69
CA GLU A 135 -0.11 -19.74 -7.94
C GLU A 135 0.16 -19.91 -9.44
N ASP A 136 -0.89 -19.82 -10.26
CA ASP A 136 -0.79 -19.97 -11.71
C ASP A 136 0.15 -18.96 -12.37
N LEU A 137 0.20 -17.75 -11.81
CA LEU A 137 1.06 -16.67 -12.29
C LEU A 137 2.41 -16.61 -11.57
N GLY A 138 2.61 -17.40 -10.53
CA GLY A 138 3.79 -17.31 -9.68
C GLY A 138 3.97 -15.92 -9.07
N LEU A 139 2.86 -15.21 -8.77
CA LEU A 139 2.85 -13.81 -8.35
C LEU A 139 2.21 -13.66 -6.98
N ALA A 140 2.86 -12.91 -6.11
CA ALA A 140 2.28 -12.44 -4.88
C ALA A 140 2.49 -10.93 -4.71
N LEU A 141 1.47 -10.22 -4.23
CA LEU A 141 1.53 -8.82 -3.84
C LEU A 141 1.30 -8.72 -2.35
N VAL A 142 2.21 -8.05 -1.67
CA VAL A 142 2.14 -7.75 -0.23
C VAL A 142 2.16 -6.24 -0.07
N SER A 143 1.14 -5.69 0.54
CA SER A 143 0.98 -4.24 0.71
C SER A 143 0.59 -3.89 2.13
N SER A 144 1.15 -2.78 2.65
CA SER A 144 0.72 -2.10 3.88
C SER A 144 0.48 -0.63 3.52
N SER A 145 -0.70 -0.34 2.99
CA SER A 145 -1.05 0.99 2.51
C SER A 145 -1.86 1.76 3.56
N PRO A 146 -1.44 2.98 3.93
CA PRO A 146 -2.21 3.83 4.83
C PRO A 146 -3.34 4.58 4.14
N GLU A 147 -3.35 4.63 2.80
CA GLU A 147 -4.18 5.54 2.02
C GLU A 147 -4.99 4.79 0.97
N SER A 148 -6.26 5.20 0.80
CA SER A 148 -7.14 4.69 -0.26
C SER A 148 -7.04 5.60 -1.49
N LEU A 149 -6.71 5.02 -2.63
CA LEU A 149 -6.72 5.73 -3.90
C LEU A 149 -8.15 6.08 -4.30
N LEU A 150 -9.01 5.07 -4.35
CA LEU A 150 -10.39 5.20 -4.82
C LEU A 150 -11.27 4.13 -4.19
N GLN A 151 -12.45 4.54 -3.75
CA GLN A 151 -13.56 3.67 -3.34
C GLN A 151 -14.76 3.94 -4.25
N CYS A 152 -15.45 2.88 -4.65
CA CYS A 152 -16.67 2.96 -5.44
C CYS A 152 -17.72 2.03 -4.83
N ASP A 153 -18.88 2.58 -4.50
CA ASP A 153 -20.02 1.80 -4.00
C ASP A 153 -21.10 1.56 -5.09
N GLY A 154 -20.73 1.75 -6.36
CA GLY A 154 -21.59 1.63 -7.52
C GLY A 154 -22.27 2.93 -7.94
N VAL A 155 -22.39 3.89 -7.04
CA VAL A 155 -23.01 5.21 -7.29
C VAL A 155 -22.07 6.36 -6.98
N GLN A 156 -21.32 6.25 -5.91
CA GLN A 156 -20.40 7.30 -5.44
C GLN A 156 -18.95 6.86 -5.57
N LEU A 157 -18.13 7.77 -6.06
CA LEU A 157 -16.68 7.67 -6.00
C LEU A 157 -16.17 8.48 -4.82
N ARG A 158 -15.26 7.89 -4.05
CA ARG A 158 -14.62 8.55 -2.90
C ARG A 158 -13.13 8.35 -2.94
N THR A 159 -12.39 9.41 -2.74
CA THR A 159 -10.96 9.37 -2.42
C THR A 159 -10.72 10.07 -1.08
N THR A 160 -9.69 9.62 -0.36
CA THR A 160 -9.37 10.15 0.98
C THR A 160 -7.87 10.40 1.06
N PRO A 161 -7.39 11.51 0.49
CA PRO A 161 -5.97 11.84 0.49
C PRO A 161 -5.46 12.16 1.91
N ILE A 162 -4.24 11.73 2.21
CA ILE A 162 -3.57 11.96 3.48
C ILE A 162 -2.35 12.86 3.26
N LYS A 163 -2.23 13.91 4.07
CA LYS A 163 -1.03 14.74 4.22
C LYS A 163 -0.76 15.03 5.69
N GLY A 164 0.51 15.27 5.97
CA GLY A 164 0.98 15.51 7.33
C GLY A 164 1.24 14.23 8.12
N THR A 165 2.41 14.15 8.71
CA THR A 165 2.81 13.03 9.56
C THR A 165 3.42 13.57 10.85
N ARG A 166 2.95 13.08 11.98
CA ARG A 166 3.49 13.37 13.30
C ARG A 166 3.61 12.07 14.11
N PRO A 167 4.59 11.97 14.98
CA PRO A 167 4.68 10.84 15.89
C PRO A 167 3.47 10.81 16.82
N ARG A 168 3.10 9.60 17.26
CA ARG A 168 2.04 9.43 18.27
C ARG A 168 2.51 9.94 19.62
N GLY A 169 1.59 10.46 20.41
CA GLY A 169 1.87 10.89 21.77
C GLY A 169 1.92 9.70 22.74
N GLU A 170 2.88 9.69 23.64
CA GLU A 170 3.02 8.67 24.70
C GLU A 170 1.91 8.75 25.75
N THR A 171 1.24 9.90 25.85
CA THR A 171 0.10 10.14 26.74
C THR A 171 -1.05 10.77 25.97
N PRO A 172 -2.32 10.62 26.42
CA PRO A 172 -3.47 11.25 25.78
C PRO A 172 -3.33 12.78 25.63
N GLN A 173 -2.73 13.45 26.60
CA GLN A 173 -2.50 14.90 26.56
C GLN A 173 -1.46 15.27 25.49
N LYS A 174 -0.36 14.51 25.39
CA LYS A 174 0.67 14.71 24.36
C LYS A 174 0.11 14.43 22.96
N GLU A 175 -0.68 13.39 22.82
CA GLU A 175 -1.39 13.05 21.57
C GLU A 175 -2.31 14.19 21.12
N LEU A 176 -3.14 14.70 22.01
CA LEU A 176 -4.04 15.83 21.72
C LEU A 176 -3.27 17.09 21.29
N ARG A 177 -2.15 17.38 21.96
CA ARG A 177 -1.29 18.52 21.62
C ARG A 177 -0.66 18.35 20.22
N LEU A 178 -0.12 17.17 19.92
CA LEU A 178 0.48 16.88 18.59
C LEU A 178 -0.57 16.95 17.49
N ARG A 179 -1.76 16.40 17.72
CA ARG A 179 -2.89 16.50 16.79
C ARG A 179 -3.30 17.94 16.51
N LYS A 180 -3.46 18.77 17.56
CA LYS A 180 -3.77 20.20 17.40
C LYS A 180 -2.69 20.94 16.63
N LYS A 181 -1.41 20.65 16.92
CA LYS A 181 -0.28 21.23 16.18
C LYS A 181 -0.31 20.88 14.70
N MET A 182 -0.60 19.62 14.35
CA MET A 182 -0.70 19.19 12.97
C MET A 182 -1.86 19.86 12.23
N ILE A 183 -3.05 19.90 12.84
CA ILE A 183 -4.25 20.50 12.22
C ILE A 183 -4.06 22.02 11.97
N ASN A 184 -3.31 22.70 12.82
CA ASN A 184 -3.07 24.15 12.73
C ASN A 184 -1.78 24.52 11.98
N ASP A 185 -1.05 23.55 11.46
CA ASP A 185 0.14 23.80 10.66
C ASP A 185 -0.26 24.30 9.25
N GLU A 186 0.08 25.55 8.96
CA GLU A 186 -0.31 26.21 7.71
C GLU A 186 0.26 25.51 6.46
N LYS A 187 1.50 25.02 6.56
CA LYS A 187 2.16 24.28 5.46
C LYS A 187 1.41 22.99 5.18
N GLU A 188 1.15 22.17 6.19
CA GLU A 188 0.43 20.91 6.06
C GLU A 188 -0.99 21.12 5.49
N ARG A 189 -1.67 22.18 5.93
CA ARG A 189 -2.99 22.55 5.41
C ARG A 189 -2.94 22.99 3.96
N ALA A 190 -1.92 23.74 3.55
CA ALA A 190 -1.74 24.17 2.17
C ALA A 190 -1.48 22.97 1.26
N GLU A 191 -0.55 22.08 1.64
CA GLU A 191 -0.25 20.85 0.91
C GLU A 191 -1.48 19.94 0.80
N HIS A 192 -2.27 19.80 1.86
CA HIS A 192 -3.49 19.00 1.85
C HIS A 192 -4.55 19.58 0.90
N ARG A 193 -4.78 20.90 0.93
CA ARG A 193 -5.72 21.54 -0.02
C ARG A 193 -5.31 21.32 -1.47
N MET A 194 -4.04 21.48 -1.76
CA MET A 194 -3.49 21.27 -3.10
C MET A 194 -3.75 19.85 -3.61
N LEU A 195 -3.54 18.85 -2.75
CA LEU A 195 -3.79 17.46 -3.10
C LEU A 195 -5.28 17.17 -3.30
N VAL A 196 -6.14 17.70 -2.43
CA VAL A 196 -7.60 17.57 -2.57
C VAL A 196 -8.09 18.19 -3.87
N ASP A 197 -7.58 19.37 -4.25
CA ASP A 197 -7.95 20.03 -5.49
C ASP A 197 -7.50 19.24 -6.73
N LEU A 198 -6.30 18.65 -6.69
CA LEU A 198 -5.81 17.78 -7.75
C LEU A 198 -6.70 16.54 -7.90
N MET A 199 -6.95 15.83 -6.82
CA MET A 199 -7.77 14.61 -6.85
C MET A 199 -9.23 14.89 -7.24
N ARG A 200 -9.76 16.04 -6.86
CA ARG A 200 -11.10 16.46 -7.29
C ARG A 200 -11.17 16.71 -8.80
N ASN A 201 -10.08 17.21 -9.38
CA ASN A 201 -9.99 17.42 -10.83
C ASN A 201 -9.89 16.09 -11.61
N ASP A 202 -9.33 15.05 -10.99
CA ASP A 202 -9.12 13.74 -11.61
C ASP A 202 -10.37 12.82 -11.51
N LEU A 203 -11.31 13.12 -10.58
CA LEU A 203 -12.59 12.41 -10.39
C LEU A 203 -13.72 13.01 -11.24
#